data_16bf8d23dd091ecf46393a054cd1e20f
#
_entry.id   16bf8d23dd091ecf46393a054cd1e20f
#
_cell.length_a   1.000
_cell.length_b   1.000
_cell.length_c   1.000
_cell.angle_alpha   90.00
_cell.angle_beta   90.00
_cell.angle_gamma   90.00
#
_symmetry.space_group_name_H-M   'P 1'
#
loop_
_entity.id
_entity.type
_entity.pdbx_description
1 polymer ?
#
loop_
_entity_poly.entity_id
_entity_poly.type
_entity_poly.pdbx_seq_one_letter_code
_entity_poly.pdbx_strand_id
1 'polypeptide(L)'
;MRSEQTPVLIVGAGLAGLTTALFLGQHGVPAIVADRHPGTANQPKARGQSPTIMEAFRTAGVADAMLAAAPPGRPEMTIVICDSVTGTVLHSYSEHFPDFAALSPSPGGLASQQAAEAAIATRARELGADLRFRTVLESLRQDDDGVTATLHDLGTDQRYQVRAAYLVGADGGRGTIAAEAGVGHHGRGAFGHVRTVLFRADELIEEVPDTAILMYYVQNPGLPAGSASFVSTDHRGEYVLGINDDLDRTDAEVVELIRIAVGRPDLKVELCNVGSTWEVAHRVADRFSAGRVHLVGDAAHLMPPTGGQGGNTAMLDGMHLAWKLAAVVRGDAGPALLDSHDAEQRPYGQTIADWQYVNMFERLQPDQRPDDLPEVPDPVQGLFGYRMASRAVVGGADEYGFELPTGRPGTRAPHVVLHRGAELLSTRDLFFAGFVLLTEDPAWADAGQRVAAELGVPLAVHRIGAELTDDDGTFRSSYGLSDDGAVLVRPDGVVGWRSTTIADPATLDAAWRRILDR
;
A
#
# COMPACT_ATOMS: atom_id res chain seq x y z
N MET A 1 -5.31 8.97 35.75
CA MET A 1 -5.39 8.22 34.47
C MET A 1 -4.01 7.66 34.19
N ARG A 2 -3.86 6.39 33.83
CA ARG A 2 -2.56 5.81 33.44
C ARG A 2 -2.04 6.56 32.20
N SER A 3 -0.74 6.86 32.18
CA SER A 3 -0.07 7.52 31.05
C SER A 3 1.11 6.69 30.59
N GLU A 4 1.24 6.52 29.28
CA GLU A 4 2.31 5.78 28.61
C GLU A 4 2.99 6.66 27.58
N GLN A 5 4.19 6.27 27.16
CA GLN A 5 4.93 6.96 26.10
C GLN A 5 5.34 5.99 25.01
N THR A 6 5.31 6.45 23.76
CA THR A 6 5.79 5.71 22.58
C THR A 6 6.40 6.69 21.58
N PRO A 7 7.39 6.28 20.79
CA PRO A 7 7.86 7.13 19.68
C PRO A 7 6.75 7.42 18.66
N VAL A 8 5.98 6.40 18.28
CA VAL A 8 4.90 6.52 17.29
C VAL A 8 3.65 5.81 17.80
N LEU A 9 2.51 6.49 17.73
CA LEU A 9 1.19 5.91 17.91
C LEU A 9 0.52 5.77 16.54
N ILE A 10 0.06 4.59 16.20
CA ILE A 10 -0.71 4.31 14.98
C ILE A 10 -2.14 4.00 15.40
N VAL A 11 -3.11 4.64 14.76
CA VAL A 11 -4.53 4.39 15.01
C VAL A 11 -5.16 3.77 13.78
N GLY A 12 -5.55 2.51 13.90
CA GLY A 12 -6.02 1.63 12.84
C GLY A 12 -5.02 0.54 12.51
N ALA A 13 -5.44 -0.74 12.62
CA ALA A 13 -4.67 -1.94 12.31
C ALA A 13 -5.16 -2.62 11.00
N GLY A 14 -5.53 -1.82 10.02
CA GLY A 14 -5.72 -2.26 8.63
C GLY A 14 -4.41 -2.31 7.86
N LEU A 15 -4.47 -2.55 6.55
CA LEU A 15 -3.27 -2.68 5.68
C LEU A 15 -2.28 -1.51 5.84
N ALA A 16 -2.77 -0.26 5.85
CA ALA A 16 -1.91 0.93 6.00
C ALA A 16 -1.18 0.97 7.35
N GLY A 17 -1.93 0.87 8.45
CA GLY A 17 -1.37 0.96 9.80
C GLY A 17 -0.44 -0.19 10.15
N LEU A 18 -0.81 -1.43 9.77
CA LEU A 18 0.04 -2.60 9.98
C LEU A 18 1.33 -2.54 9.15
N THR A 19 1.26 -2.06 7.90
CA THR A 19 2.45 -1.86 7.06
C THR A 19 3.36 -0.77 7.63
N THR A 20 2.77 0.33 8.13
CA THR A 20 3.54 1.36 8.85
C THR A 20 4.26 0.78 10.06
N ALA A 21 3.57 -0.02 10.88
CA ALA A 21 4.15 -0.66 12.06
C ALA A 21 5.26 -1.65 11.71
N LEU A 22 5.06 -2.45 10.65
CA LEU A 22 6.05 -3.39 10.13
C LEU A 22 7.36 -2.69 9.77
N PHE A 23 7.28 -1.64 8.93
CA PHE A 23 8.48 -0.93 8.46
C PHE A 23 9.11 -0.03 9.54
N LEU A 24 8.32 0.54 10.47
CA LEU A 24 8.90 1.18 11.66
C LEU A 24 9.74 0.18 12.47
N GLY A 25 9.19 -1.02 12.73
CA GLY A 25 9.92 -2.09 13.42
C GLY A 25 11.17 -2.54 12.65
N GLN A 26 11.11 -2.66 11.32
CA GLN A 26 12.28 -2.96 10.48
C GLN A 26 13.37 -1.89 10.59
N HIS A 27 12.99 -0.63 10.77
CA HIS A 27 13.90 0.47 11.03
C HIS A 27 14.24 0.67 12.52
N GLY A 28 13.89 -0.28 13.39
CA GLY A 28 14.24 -0.28 14.81
C GLY A 28 13.45 0.69 15.69
N VAL A 29 12.30 1.17 15.23
CA VAL A 29 11.42 2.07 15.99
C VAL A 29 10.15 1.32 16.42
N PRO A 30 9.94 1.11 17.75
CA PRO A 30 8.72 0.49 18.24
C PRO A 30 7.52 1.43 18.07
N ALA A 31 6.32 0.86 17.89
CA ALA A 31 5.08 1.59 17.80
C ALA A 31 3.96 0.92 18.61
N ILE A 32 3.06 1.73 19.16
CA ILE A 32 1.76 1.25 19.64
C ILE A 32 0.77 1.37 18.49
N VAL A 33 0.03 0.30 18.22
CA VAL A 33 -1.05 0.27 17.22
C VAL A 33 -2.36 0.01 17.91
N ALA A 34 -3.28 0.97 17.89
CA ALA A 34 -4.61 0.85 18.50
C ALA A 34 -5.66 0.62 17.42
N ASP A 35 -6.51 -0.39 17.59
CA ASP A 35 -7.64 -0.65 16.69
C ASP A 35 -8.91 -1.00 17.48
N ARG A 36 -10.05 -0.44 17.05
CA ARG A 36 -11.36 -0.67 17.66
C ARG A 36 -11.89 -2.10 17.48
N HIS A 37 -11.47 -2.79 16.42
CA HIS A 37 -11.90 -4.15 16.13
C HIS A 37 -11.22 -5.17 17.04
N PRO A 38 -11.78 -6.38 17.17
CA PRO A 38 -11.23 -7.42 18.04
C PRO A 38 -9.98 -8.11 17.46
N GLY A 39 -9.61 -7.83 16.23
CA GLY A 39 -8.48 -8.44 15.50
C GLY A 39 -8.35 -7.86 14.12
N THR A 40 -7.48 -8.45 13.30
CA THR A 40 -7.34 -8.16 11.87
C THR A 40 -8.63 -8.49 11.11
N ALA A 41 -8.73 -8.09 9.84
CA ALA A 41 -9.91 -8.32 9.02
C ALA A 41 -10.33 -9.81 9.06
N ASN A 42 -11.62 -10.03 9.21
CA ASN A 42 -12.26 -11.34 9.19
C ASN A 42 -13.09 -11.56 7.91
N GLN A 43 -12.90 -10.71 6.92
CA GLN A 43 -13.51 -10.79 5.60
C GLN A 43 -12.46 -10.53 4.53
N PRO A 44 -12.49 -11.25 3.41
CA PRO A 44 -11.58 -11.07 2.28
C PRO A 44 -11.98 -9.84 1.44
N LYS A 45 -11.85 -8.61 1.97
CA LYS A 45 -12.29 -7.37 1.34
C LYS A 45 -11.53 -7.05 0.07
N ALA A 46 -10.21 -6.79 0.20
CA ALA A 46 -9.31 -6.56 -0.92
C ALA A 46 -8.54 -7.85 -1.23
N ARG A 47 -8.14 -8.01 -2.47
CA ARG A 47 -7.26 -9.09 -2.92
C ARG A 47 -6.22 -8.52 -3.86
N GLY A 48 -5.02 -9.00 -3.77
CA GLY A 48 -3.92 -8.65 -4.65
C GLY A 48 -2.96 -7.63 -4.04
N GLN A 49 -1.69 -7.98 -4.12
CA GLN A 49 -0.55 -7.12 -3.78
C GLN A 49 0.24 -6.84 -5.06
N SER A 50 0.52 -5.57 -5.34
CA SER A 50 1.33 -5.19 -6.50
C SER A 50 2.76 -5.72 -6.38
N PRO A 51 3.46 -5.95 -7.50
CA PRO A 51 4.87 -6.33 -7.46
C PRO A 51 5.72 -5.35 -6.64
N THR A 52 5.41 -4.06 -6.68
CA THR A 52 6.15 -3.00 -5.98
C THR A 52 6.12 -3.15 -4.47
N ILE A 53 4.97 -3.49 -3.87
CA ILE A 53 4.91 -3.74 -2.43
C ILE A 53 5.46 -5.12 -2.06
N MET A 54 5.31 -6.12 -2.95
CA MET A 54 5.87 -7.45 -2.73
C MET A 54 7.40 -7.45 -2.63
N GLU A 55 8.09 -6.56 -3.34
CA GLU A 55 9.54 -6.36 -3.18
C GLU A 55 9.91 -5.93 -1.77
N ALA A 56 9.20 -4.93 -1.23
CA ALA A 56 9.42 -4.47 0.13
C ALA A 56 9.08 -5.58 1.15
N PHE A 57 8.04 -6.36 0.90
CA PHE A 57 7.65 -7.48 1.75
C PHE A 57 8.64 -8.65 1.70
N ARG A 58 9.37 -8.86 0.60
CA ARG A 58 10.49 -9.82 0.56
C ARG A 58 11.55 -9.44 1.59
N THR A 59 12.01 -8.21 1.57
CA THR A 59 13.01 -7.71 2.52
C THR A 59 12.48 -7.71 3.97
N ALA A 60 11.19 -7.43 4.18
CA ALA A 60 10.56 -7.47 5.49
C ALA A 60 10.26 -8.89 6.00
N GLY A 61 10.41 -9.94 5.16
CA GLY A 61 10.16 -11.33 5.51
C GLY A 61 8.66 -11.70 5.59
N VAL A 62 7.80 -11.05 4.80
CA VAL A 62 6.34 -11.28 4.77
C VAL A 62 5.88 -11.89 3.44
N ALA A 63 6.67 -11.74 2.36
CA ALA A 63 6.26 -12.13 1.02
C ALA A 63 5.91 -13.63 0.91
N ASP A 64 6.69 -14.51 1.51
CA ASP A 64 6.45 -15.96 1.43
C ASP A 64 5.10 -16.35 2.07
N ALA A 65 4.75 -15.73 3.20
CA ALA A 65 3.45 -15.96 3.84
C ALA A 65 2.29 -15.49 2.96
N MET A 66 2.45 -14.38 2.23
CA MET A 66 1.43 -13.89 1.29
C MET A 66 1.32 -14.78 0.05
N LEU A 67 2.44 -15.24 -0.50
CA LEU A 67 2.44 -16.16 -1.65
C LEU A 67 1.83 -17.51 -1.28
N ALA A 68 2.10 -18.00 -0.06
CA ALA A 68 1.53 -19.25 0.44
C ALA A 68 0.01 -19.16 0.71
N ALA A 69 -0.50 -17.97 1.03
CA ALA A 69 -1.93 -17.73 1.24
C ALA A 69 -2.71 -17.53 -0.08
N ALA A 70 -2.01 -17.37 -1.20
CA ALA A 70 -2.66 -17.22 -2.50
C ALA A 70 -3.29 -18.56 -2.94
N PRO A 71 -4.42 -18.53 -3.68
CA PRO A 71 -4.98 -19.73 -4.29
C PRO A 71 -3.94 -20.45 -5.16
N PRO A 72 -3.92 -21.80 -5.19
CA PRO A 72 -2.98 -22.54 -6.01
C PRO A 72 -3.20 -22.26 -7.50
N GLY A 73 -2.13 -22.02 -8.23
CA GLY A 73 -2.13 -21.69 -9.65
C GLY A 73 -1.89 -20.21 -9.91
N ARG A 74 -1.64 -19.83 -11.16
CA ARG A 74 -1.71 -18.41 -11.59
C ARG A 74 -3.14 -18.15 -12.00
N PRO A 75 -3.92 -17.37 -11.25
CA PRO A 75 -5.24 -16.99 -11.71
C PRO A 75 -5.06 -16.12 -12.96
N GLU A 76 -5.77 -16.45 -14.01
CA GLU A 76 -6.07 -15.46 -15.04
C GLU A 76 -6.92 -14.40 -14.38
N MET A 77 -6.47 -13.13 -14.38
CA MET A 77 -7.23 -12.00 -13.83
C MET A 77 -8.40 -11.69 -14.77
N THR A 78 -9.36 -12.61 -14.82
CA THR A 78 -10.56 -12.43 -15.63
C THR A 78 -11.62 -11.73 -14.81
N ILE A 79 -12.11 -10.60 -15.30
CA ILE A 79 -13.29 -9.92 -14.79
C ILE A 79 -14.43 -10.27 -15.74
N VAL A 80 -15.52 -10.79 -15.21
CA VAL A 80 -16.72 -11.18 -15.98
C VAL A 80 -17.88 -10.24 -15.64
N ILE A 81 -18.52 -9.71 -16.65
CA ILE A 81 -19.83 -9.06 -16.54
C ILE A 81 -20.87 -10.08 -17.01
N CYS A 82 -21.85 -10.38 -16.17
CA CYS A 82 -22.87 -11.42 -16.43
C CYS A 82 -24.26 -10.97 -15.92
N ASP A 83 -25.30 -11.67 -16.35
CA ASP A 83 -26.66 -11.49 -15.81
C ASP A 83 -26.86 -12.21 -14.47
N SER A 84 -26.09 -13.27 -14.25
CA SER A 84 -25.92 -14.01 -13.01
C SER A 84 -24.62 -14.81 -13.07
N VAL A 85 -24.09 -15.24 -11.93
CA VAL A 85 -22.79 -15.93 -11.87
C VAL A 85 -22.77 -17.23 -12.69
N THR A 86 -23.89 -17.98 -12.70
CA THR A 86 -24.05 -19.21 -13.47
C THR A 86 -24.80 -19.01 -14.79
N GLY A 87 -25.12 -17.77 -15.15
CA GLY A 87 -25.94 -17.44 -16.32
C GLY A 87 -25.13 -17.00 -17.53
N THR A 88 -25.66 -15.99 -18.23
CA THR A 88 -25.06 -15.50 -19.47
C THR A 88 -23.93 -14.52 -19.21
N VAL A 89 -22.74 -14.80 -19.77
CA VAL A 89 -21.65 -13.84 -19.81
C VAL A 89 -21.98 -12.78 -20.85
N LEU A 90 -22.10 -11.53 -20.40
CA LEU A 90 -22.36 -10.37 -21.25
C LEU A 90 -21.05 -9.82 -21.81
N HIS A 91 -20.00 -9.78 -20.98
CA HIS A 91 -18.67 -9.34 -21.37
C HIS A 91 -17.61 -9.99 -20.48
N SER A 92 -16.41 -10.22 -21.03
CA SER A 92 -15.28 -10.74 -20.28
C SER A 92 -14.03 -9.94 -20.59
N TYR A 93 -13.37 -9.46 -19.53
CA TYR A 93 -12.07 -8.83 -19.61
C TYR A 93 -11.04 -9.83 -19.07
N SER A 94 -10.25 -10.44 -19.95
CA SER A 94 -9.07 -11.20 -19.58
C SER A 94 -7.91 -10.22 -19.47
N GLU A 95 -7.68 -9.70 -18.28
CA GLU A 95 -6.45 -8.98 -18.02
C GLU A 95 -5.37 -10.03 -17.78
N HIS A 96 -4.64 -10.43 -18.82
CA HIS A 96 -3.35 -11.03 -18.60
C HIS A 96 -2.52 -9.99 -17.85
N PHE A 97 -2.07 -10.31 -16.62
CA PHE A 97 -1.06 -9.48 -15.99
C PHE A 97 0.12 -9.41 -16.95
N PRO A 98 0.55 -8.21 -17.36
CA PRO A 98 1.77 -8.07 -18.12
C PRO A 98 2.90 -8.79 -17.40
N ASP A 99 3.81 -9.37 -18.14
CA ASP A 99 5.05 -9.87 -17.55
C ASP A 99 5.87 -8.67 -17.07
N PHE A 100 5.93 -8.49 -15.76
CA PHE A 100 6.70 -7.42 -15.13
C PHE A 100 8.13 -7.83 -14.79
N ALA A 101 8.61 -9.00 -15.24
CA ALA A 101 9.95 -9.50 -14.89
C ALA A 101 11.08 -8.54 -15.28
N ALA A 102 10.88 -7.71 -16.29
CA ALA A 102 11.84 -6.65 -16.65
C ALA A 102 11.83 -5.45 -15.68
N LEU A 103 10.79 -5.28 -14.88
CA LEU A 103 10.60 -4.13 -13.99
C LEU A 103 10.66 -4.50 -12.50
N SER A 104 10.46 -5.77 -12.17
CA SER A 104 10.38 -6.25 -10.79
C SER A 104 10.87 -7.69 -10.65
N PRO A 105 11.65 -8.01 -9.60
CA PRO A 105 12.03 -9.38 -9.29
C PRO A 105 10.89 -10.16 -8.62
N SER A 106 9.80 -9.49 -8.28
CA SER A 106 8.68 -10.08 -7.55
C SER A 106 7.46 -10.15 -8.43
N PRO A 107 6.76 -11.30 -8.47
CA PRO A 107 5.41 -11.34 -8.98
C PRO A 107 4.49 -10.57 -8.04
N GLY A 108 3.31 -10.20 -8.52
CA GLY A 108 2.24 -9.75 -7.63
C GLY A 108 1.81 -10.87 -6.66
N GLY A 109 1.30 -10.49 -5.50
CA GLY A 109 0.64 -11.39 -4.56
C GLY A 109 -0.86 -11.46 -4.82
N LEU A 110 -1.51 -12.54 -4.35
CA LEU A 110 -2.97 -12.74 -4.46
C LEU A 110 -3.62 -13.10 -3.11
N ALA A 111 -2.92 -12.83 -2.02
CA ALA A 111 -3.50 -13.01 -0.70
C ALA A 111 -4.72 -12.10 -0.50
N SER A 112 -5.75 -12.61 0.17
CA SER A 112 -6.85 -11.78 0.63
C SER A 112 -6.38 -10.75 1.66
N GLN A 113 -7.15 -9.71 1.89
CA GLN A 113 -6.84 -8.73 2.94
C GLN A 113 -6.72 -9.40 4.32
N GLN A 114 -7.56 -10.38 4.61
CA GLN A 114 -7.52 -11.15 5.85
C GLN A 114 -6.15 -11.83 6.04
N ALA A 115 -5.68 -12.55 5.04
CA ALA A 115 -4.40 -13.25 5.07
C ALA A 115 -3.21 -12.26 5.11
N ALA A 116 -3.27 -11.20 4.31
CA ALA A 116 -2.24 -10.17 4.28
C ALA A 116 -2.10 -9.45 5.61
N GLU A 117 -3.21 -8.99 6.22
CA GLU A 117 -3.18 -8.34 7.54
C GLU A 117 -2.66 -9.28 8.63
N ALA A 118 -3.04 -10.56 8.61
CA ALA A 118 -2.54 -11.55 9.57
C ALA A 118 -1.02 -11.76 9.45
N ALA A 119 -0.50 -11.88 8.24
CA ALA A 119 0.93 -12.02 7.98
C ALA A 119 1.72 -10.77 8.42
N ILE A 120 1.26 -9.58 8.03
CA ILE A 120 1.89 -8.31 8.40
C ILE A 120 1.86 -8.12 9.93
N ALA A 121 0.71 -8.35 10.57
CA ALA A 121 0.55 -8.21 12.01
C ALA A 121 1.47 -9.15 12.80
N THR A 122 1.65 -10.39 12.34
CA THR A 122 2.56 -11.36 12.97
C THR A 122 3.99 -10.82 12.91
N ARG A 123 4.45 -10.40 11.73
CA ARG A 123 5.80 -9.89 11.55
C ARG A 123 6.04 -8.56 12.27
N ALA A 124 5.06 -7.65 12.27
CA ALA A 124 5.15 -6.39 13.01
C ALA A 124 5.34 -6.62 14.51
N ARG A 125 4.63 -7.60 15.12
CA ARG A 125 4.83 -7.98 16.53
C ARG A 125 6.24 -8.52 16.79
N GLU A 126 6.75 -9.38 15.92
CA GLU A 126 8.13 -9.89 16.02
C GLU A 126 9.16 -8.75 16.01
N LEU A 127 8.87 -7.68 15.29
CA LEU A 127 9.70 -6.48 15.20
C LEU A 127 9.39 -5.41 16.27
N GLY A 128 8.56 -5.74 17.26
CA GLY A 128 8.35 -4.91 18.45
C GLY A 128 7.12 -4.00 18.42
N ALA A 129 6.20 -4.19 17.48
CA ALA A 129 4.92 -3.46 17.50
C ALA A 129 3.99 -3.98 18.60
N ASP A 130 3.43 -3.08 19.41
CA ASP A 130 2.41 -3.35 20.44
C ASP A 130 1.02 -3.17 19.82
N LEU A 131 0.40 -4.29 19.36
CA LEU A 131 -0.92 -4.27 18.71
C LEU A 131 -2.02 -4.40 19.76
N ARG A 132 -2.80 -3.34 19.94
CA ARG A 132 -3.90 -3.21 20.92
C ARG A 132 -5.25 -3.19 20.20
N PHE A 133 -5.81 -4.36 20.03
CA PHE A 133 -7.18 -4.52 19.52
C PHE A 133 -8.21 -4.15 20.60
N ARG A 134 -9.48 -3.92 20.19
CA ARG A 134 -10.57 -3.41 21.04
C ARG A 134 -10.19 -2.10 21.74
N THR A 135 -9.40 -1.26 21.09
CA THR A 135 -8.91 0.00 21.65
C THR A 135 -9.29 1.15 20.73
N VAL A 136 -10.09 2.08 21.26
CA VAL A 136 -10.63 3.22 20.50
C VAL A 136 -9.88 4.49 20.88
N LEU A 137 -9.52 5.30 19.87
CA LEU A 137 -9.13 6.69 20.09
C LEU A 137 -10.38 7.51 20.40
N GLU A 138 -10.45 8.14 21.59
CA GLU A 138 -11.54 9.03 21.96
C GLU A 138 -11.22 10.51 21.70
N SER A 139 -9.96 10.90 21.79
CA SER A 139 -9.51 12.27 21.49
C SER A 139 -8.02 12.32 21.25
N LEU A 140 -7.57 13.31 20.50
CA LEU A 140 -6.16 13.64 20.32
C LEU A 140 -5.92 15.14 20.52
N ARG A 141 -4.72 15.47 20.98
CA ARG A 141 -4.21 16.86 21.05
C ARG A 141 -2.73 16.84 20.69
N GLN A 142 -2.27 17.78 19.91
CA GLN A 142 -0.86 17.95 19.61
C GLN A 142 -0.33 19.29 20.12
N ASP A 143 0.95 19.31 20.42
CA ASP A 143 1.75 20.48 20.75
C ASP A 143 3.11 20.39 20.07
N ASP A 144 4.03 21.29 20.37
CA ASP A 144 5.35 21.36 19.74
C ASP A 144 6.20 20.10 19.99
N ASP A 145 5.95 19.36 21.07
CA ASP A 145 6.76 18.22 21.49
C ASP A 145 6.14 16.86 21.15
N GLY A 146 4.85 16.79 20.77
CA GLY A 146 4.21 15.49 20.47
C GLY A 146 2.70 15.53 20.36
N VAL A 147 2.11 14.33 20.40
CA VAL A 147 0.67 14.10 20.39
C VAL A 147 0.27 13.36 21.66
N THR A 148 -0.77 13.83 22.33
CA THR A 148 -1.42 13.13 23.45
C THR A 148 -2.75 12.58 22.98
N ALA A 149 -2.89 11.27 22.99
CA ALA A 149 -4.10 10.53 22.65
C ALA A 149 -4.77 9.96 23.90
N THR A 150 -6.09 10.07 24.01
CA THR A 150 -6.86 9.32 25.00
C THR A 150 -7.41 8.08 24.33
N LEU A 151 -7.01 6.92 24.83
CA LEU A 151 -7.44 5.61 24.36
C LEU A 151 -8.38 4.96 25.35
N HIS A 152 -9.38 4.25 24.82
CA HIS A 152 -10.34 3.47 25.59
C HIS A 152 -10.24 1.98 25.22
N ASP A 153 -9.80 1.16 26.16
CA ASP A 153 -9.79 -0.30 26.03
C ASP A 153 -11.22 -0.83 26.28
N LEU A 154 -11.86 -1.30 25.23
CA LEU A 154 -13.23 -1.85 25.27
C LEU A 154 -13.30 -3.22 25.97
N GLY A 155 -12.17 -3.91 26.16
CA GLY A 155 -12.13 -5.19 26.87
C GLY A 155 -12.16 -5.01 28.38
N THR A 156 -11.51 -3.97 28.89
CA THR A 156 -11.40 -3.67 30.35
C THR A 156 -12.21 -2.45 30.79
N ASP A 157 -12.81 -1.73 29.84
CA ASP A 157 -13.50 -0.44 30.03
C ASP A 157 -12.59 0.65 30.65
N GLN A 158 -11.28 0.55 30.44
CA GLN A 158 -10.31 1.49 30.98
C GLN A 158 -9.91 2.54 29.99
N ARG A 159 -9.84 3.80 30.43
CA ARG A 159 -9.29 4.92 29.68
C ARG A 159 -7.90 5.24 30.18
N TYR A 160 -6.99 5.45 29.23
CA TYR A 160 -5.62 5.83 29.51
C TYR A 160 -5.09 6.79 28.46
N GLN A 161 -3.99 7.46 28.76
CA GLN A 161 -3.35 8.38 27.82
C GLN A 161 -2.07 7.77 27.25
N VAL A 162 -1.84 8.02 25.96
CA VAL A 162 -0.57 7.73 25.27
C VAL A 162 0.00 9.05 24.78
N ARG A 163 1.24 9.33 25.18
CA ARG A 163 2.04 10.43 24.63
C ARG A 163 2.96 9.86 23.55
N ALA A 164 2.86 10.36 22.32
CA ALA A 164 3.69 9.95 21.20
C ALA A 164 4.44 11.15 20.61
N ALA A 165 5.63 10.93 20.04
CA ALA A 165 6.29 11.97 19.27
C ALA A 165 5.51 12.29 17.99
N TYR A 166 4.94 11.26 17.37
CA TYR A 166 4.09 11.36 16.18
C TYR A 166 2.90 10.41 16.24
N LEU A 167 1.80 10.78 15.56
CA LEU A 167 0.63 9.95 15.38
C LEU A 167 0.41 9.65 13.89
N VAL A 168 0.15 8.38 13.56
CA VAL A 168 -0.27 7.97 12.22
C VAL A 168 -1.75 7.63 12.23
N GLY A 169 -2.55 8.40 11.48
CA GLY A 169 -3.97 8.17 11.26
C GLY A 169 -4.17 7.17 10.12
N ALA A 170 -4.54 5.94 10.50
CA ALA A 170 -4.87 4.83 9.61
C ALA A 170 -6.28 4.30 9.90
N ASP A 171 -7.18 5.16 10.41
CA ASP A 171 -8.50 4.85 10.97
C ASP A 171 -9.58 4.64 9.89
N GLY A 172 -9.16 4.64 8.62
CA GLY A 172 -10.00 4.32 7.47
C GLY A 172 -10.93 5.44 7.04
N GLY A 173 -11.73 5.23 6.01
CA GLY A 173 -12.56 6.26 5.39
C GLY A 173 -13.70 6.81 6.25
N ARG A 174 -14.00 6.17 7.39
CA ARG A 174 -14.92 6.65 8.43
C ARG A 174 -14.20 7.15 9.67
N GLY A 175 -12.89 7.32 9.58
CA GLY A 175 -12.06 7.82 10.66
C GLY A 175 -12.33 9.29 10.98
N THR A 176 -11.89 9.71 12.16
CA THR A 176 -12.07 11.07 12.66
C THR A 176 -10.77 11.85 12.74
N ILE A 177 -9.62 11.18 12.60
CA ILE A 177 -8.30 11.77 12.83
C ILE A 177 -8.03 12.94 11.88
N ALA A 178 -8.40 12.81 10.61
CA ALA A 178 -8.24 13.90 9.64
C ALA A 178 -8.99 15.16 10.11
N ALA A 179 -10.25 15.02 10.51
CA ALA A 179 -11.07 16.12 11.02
C ALA A 179 -10.53 16.69 12.33
N GLU A 180 -10.12 15.85 13.28
CA GLU A 180 -9.51 16.28 14.55
C GLU A 180 -8.17 17.01 14.34
N ALA A 181 -7.42 16.64 13.31
CA ALA A 181 -6.21 17.32 12.89
C ALA A 181 -6.46 18.60 12.04
N GLY A 182 -7.72 18.95 11.78
CA GLY A 182 -8.11 20.10 10.98
C GLY A 182 -7.79 19.93 9.48
N VAL A 183 -7.86 18.69 8.98
CA VAL A 183 -7.64 18.36 7.57
C VAL A 183 -8.99 18.16 6.88
N GLY A 184 -9.23 18.96 5.83
CA GLY A 184 -10.37 18.80 4.93
C GLY A 184 -10.11 17.73 3.87
N HIS A 185 -11.12 17.53 3.01
CA HIS A 185 -11.05 16.63 1.88
C HIS A 185 -11.67 17.27 0.65
N HIS A 186 -11.17 16.89 -0.51
CA HIS A 186 -11.74 17.23 -1.81
C HIS A 186 -11.96 15.95 -2.64
N GLY A 187 -12.64 16.07 -3.78
CA GLY A 187 -12.88 14.96 -4.70
C GLY A 187 -14.28 14.99 -5.30
N ARG A 188 -14.68 13.88 -5.92
CA ARG A 188 -15.96 13.72 -6.61
C ARG A 188 -17.12 13.34 -5.66
N GLY A 189 -16.82 13.04 -4.39
CA GLY A 189 -17.80 12.67 -3.38
C GLY A 189 -18.13 11.17 -3.36
N ALA A 190 -19.32 10.87 -2.81
CA ALA A 190 -19.82 9.51 -2.66
C ALA A 190 -20.62 9.06 -3.89
N PHE A 191 -20.50 7.79 -4.25
CA PHE A 191 -21.22 7.15 -5.36
C PHE A 191 -22.26 6.14 -4.88
N GLY A 192 -22.24 5.76 -3.62
CA GLY A 192 -23.15 4.82 -3.01
C GLY A 192 -22.53 4.02 -1.88
N HIS A 193 -23.26 3.02 -1.43
CA HIS A 193 -22.85 2.12 -0.36
C HIS A 193 -22.88 0.68 -0.84
N VAL A 194 -21.96 -0.13 -0.32
CA VAL A 194 -21.89 -1.57 -0.57
C VAL A 194 -21.92 -2.30 0.76
N ARG A 195 -22.81 -3.28 0.89
CA ARG A 195 -22.80 -4.27 1.96
C ARG A 195 -22.06 -5.51 1.50
N THR A 196 -21.07 -5.94 2.23
CA THR A 196 -20.31 -7.15 1.96
C THR A 196 -20.88 -8.32 2.74
N VAL A 197 -21.25 -9.39 2.05
CA VAL A 197 -21.80 -10.63 2.62
C VAL A 197 -20.86 -11.79 2.32
N LEU A 198 -20.36 -12.43 3.37
CA LEU A 198 -19.56 -13.66 3.28
C LEU A 198 -20.49 -14.84 3.49
N PHE A 199 -20.48 -15.80 2.58
CA PHE A 199 -21.33 -16.98 2.64
C PHE A 199 -20.66 -18.22 2.06
N ARG A 200 -21.17 -19.38 2.45
CA ARG A 200 -20.76 -20.68 1.91
C ARG A 200 -21.89 -21.30 1.07
N ALA A 201 -21.50 -21.88 -0.06
CA ALA A 201 -22.39 -22.62 -0.95
C ALA A 201 -21.58 -23.70 -1.68
N ASP A 202 -21.52 -24.91 -1.09
CA ASP A 202 -20.74 -26.03 -1.62
C ASP A 202 -21.22 -26.49 -3.01
N GLU A 203 -22.48 -26.25 -3.35
CA GLU A 203 -23.05 -26.57 -4.66
C GLU A 203 -22.42 -25.77 -5.81
N LEU A 204 -21.77 -24.63 -5.50
CA LEU A 204 -21.11 -23.77 -6.51
C LEU A 204 -19.65 -24.20 -6.80
N ILE A 205 -19.08 -25.11 -6.03
CA ILE A 205 -17.65 -25.47 -6.12
C ILE A 205 -17.24 -25.92 -7.52
N GLU A 206 -18.12 -26.66 -8.23
CA GLU A 206 -17.84 -27.17 -9.57
C GLU A 206 -18.29 -26.21 -10.67
N GLU A 207 -19.16 -25.23 -10.35
CA GLU A 207 -19.71 -24.28 -11.31
C GLU A 207 -18.90 -22.98 -11.35
N VAL A 208 -18.27 -22.60 -10.24
CA VAL A 208 -17.46 -21.37 -10.11
C VAL A 208 -15.99 -21.75 -9.89
N PRO A 209 -15.15 -21.68 -10.92
CA PRO A 209 -13.74 -22.03 -10.80
C PRO A 209 -13.00 -21.05 -9.89
N ASP A 210 -12.38 -21.57 -8.84
CA ASP A 210 -11.65 -20.78 -7.81
C ASP A 210 -10.47 -19.99 -8.36
N THR A 211 -9.98 -20.32 -9.56
CA THR A 211 -8.68 -19.86 -10.05
C THR A 211 -8.72 -19.02 -11.32
N ALA A 212 -9.83 -19.05 -12.08
CA ALA A 212 -9.88 -18.42 -13.41
C ALA A 212 -10.52 -17.02 -13.41
N ILE A 213 -11.35 -16.69 -12.41
CA ILE A 213 -12.13 -15.47 -12.41
C ILE A 213 -11.92 -14.73 -11.11
N LEU A 214 -11.33 -13.54 -11.24
CA LEU A 214 -11.08 -12.66 -10.10
C LEU A 214 -12.37 -12.08 -9.54
N MET A 215 -13.29 -11.65 -10.43
CA MET A 215 -14.51 -10.95 -10.04
C MET A 215 -15.61 -11.09 -11.09
N TYR A 216 -16.82 -11.29 -10.61
CA TYR A 216 -18.04 -11.15 -11.40
C TYR A 216 -18.74 -9.85 -11.05
N TYR A 217 -19.07 -9.05 -12.05
CA TYR A 217 -20.05 -7.97 -11.95
C TYR A 217 -21.38 -8.47 -12.49
N VAL A 218 -22.33 -8.70 -11.60
CA VAL A 218 -23.67 -9.20 -11.95
C VAL A 218 -24.56 -8.01 -12.26
N GLN A 219 -25.15 -7.98 -13.45
CA GLN A 219 -26.15 -7.00 -13.89
C GLN A 219 -27.52 -7.67 -13.95
N ASN A 220 -28.35 -7.43 -12.94
CA ASN A 220 -29.66 -8.06 -12.82
C ASN A 220 -30.67 -7.09 -12.21
N PRO A 221 -31.81 -6.82 -12.88
CA PRO A 221 -32.85 -5.90 -12.37
C PRO A 221 -33.47 -6.31 -11.02
N GLY A 222 -33.35 -7.58 -10.63
CA GLY A 222 -33.77 -8.08 -9.33
C GLY A 222 -32.85 -7.71 -8.16
N LEU A 223 -31.68 -7.14 -8.44
CA LEU A 223 -30.72 -6.71 -7.43
C LEU A 223 -30.88 -5.22 -7.10
N PRO A 224 -30.51 -4.78 -5.90
CA PRO A 224 -30.42 -3.36 -5.56
C PRO A 224 -29.49 -2.62 -6.53
N ALA A 225 -29.90 -1.42 -6.97
CA ALA A 225 -29.22 -0.66 -8.01
C ALA A 225 -28.96 -1.45 -9.32
N GLY A 226 -29.67 -2.58 -9.54
CA GLY A 226 -29.53 -3.42 -10.73
C GLY A 226 -28.22 -4.19 -10.84
N SER A 227 -27.40 -4.24 -9.79
CA SER A 227 -26.08 -4.87 -9.87
C SER A 227 -25.53 -5.34 -8.52
N ALA A 228 -24.59 -6.29 -8.59
CA ALA A 228 -23.80 -6.77 -7.44
C ALA A 228 -22.41 -7.16 -7.90
N SER A 229 -21.47 -7.28 -6.97
CA SER A 229 -20.17 -7.89 -7.20
C SER A 229 -20.09 -9.26 -6.50
N PHE A 230 -19.49 -10.24 -7.16
CA PHE A 230 -19.31 -11.57 -6.59
C PHE A 230 -17.86 -12.02 -6.77
N VAL A 231 -17.29 -12.61 -5.71
CA VAL A 231 -15.87 -13.04 -5.68
C VAL A 231 -15.77 -14.37 -4.91
N SER A 232 -14.92 -15.29 -5.37
CA SER A 232 -14.46 -16.41 -4.55
C SER A 232 -13.47 -15.95 -3.48
N THR A 233 -13.37 -16.69 -2.37
CA THR A 233 -12.41 -16.41 -1.30
C THR A 233 -11.17 -17.33 -1.39
N ASP A 234 -10.30 -17.30 -0.37
CA ASP A 234 -9.17 -18.24 -0.24
C ASP A 234 -9.63 -19.64 0.21
N HIS A 235 -10.90 -19.78 0.56
CA HIS A 235 -11.50 -21.04 1.01
C HIS A 235 -12.50 -21.56 -0.03
N ARG A 236 -12.28 -22.80 -0.48
CA ARG A 236 -13.14 -23.46 -1.46
C ARG A 236 -14.59 -23.53 -0.96
N GLY A 237 -15.52 -23.14 -1.80
CA GLY A 237 -16.96 -23.10 -1.48
C GLY A 237 -17.40 -21.88 -0.65
N GLU A 238 -16.50 -20.94 -0.39
CA GLU A 238 -16.78 -19.70 0.30
C GLU A 238 -16.69 -18.50 -0.66
N TYR A 239 -17.68 -17.62 -0.60
CA TYR A 239 -17.86 -16.54 -1.55
C TYR A 239 -18.24 -15.23 -0.86
N VAL A 240 -17.98 -14.13 -1.53
CA VAL A 240 -18.39 -12.79 -1.12
C VAL A 240 -19.34 -12.21 -2.15
N LEU A 241 -20.49 -11.70 -1.69
CA LEU A 241 -21.38 -10.85 -2.47
C LEU A 241 -21.33 -9.42 -1.96
N GLY A 242 -21.05 -8.46 -2.84
CA GLY A 242 -21.20 -7.03 -2.59
C GLY A 242 -22.56 -6.57 -3.08
N ILE A 243 -23.46 -6.17 -2.18
CA ILE A 243 -24.80 -5.66 -2.44
C ILE A 243 -24.77 -4.14 -2.44
N ASN A 244 -25.21 -3.52 -3.54
CA ASN A 244 -25.16 -2.07 -3.74
C ASN A 244 -26.32 -1.35 -3.05
N ASP A 245 -26.42 -1.44 -1.72
CA ASP A 245 -27.32 -0.64 -0.90
C ASP A 245 -26.82 -0.50 0.56
N ASP A 246 -27.53 0.31 1.35
CA ASP A 246 -27.31 0.55 2.77
C ASP A 246 -28.48 0.09 3.66
N LEU A 247 -29.47 -0.60 3.08
CA LEU A 247 -30.69 -1.02 3.79
C LEU A 247 -30.36 -2.15 4.76
N ASP A 248 -30.96 -2.08 5.95
CA ASP A 248 -30.95 -3.22 6.86
C ASP A 248 -31.89 -4.31 6.33
N ARG A 249 -31.31 -5.49 6.11
CA ARG A 249 -32.01 -6.65 5.55
C ARG A 249 -31.98 -7.81 6.52
N THR A 250 -33.05 -8.59 6.49
CA THR A 250 -33.08 -9.88 7.17
C THR A 250 -32.20 -10.90 6.46
N ASP A 251 -31.75 -11.93 7.17
CA ASP A 251 -30.96 -13.02 6.59
C ASP A 251 -31.67 -13.68 5.38
N ALA A 252 -33.02 -13.82 5.45
CA ALA A 252 -33.81 -14.38 4.36
C ALA A 252 -33.76 -13.50 3.10
N GLU A 253 -33.82 -12.18 3.25
CA GLU A 253 -33.69 -11.24 2.11
C GLU A 253 -32.28 -11.26 1.53
N VAL A 254 -31.25 -11.37 2.37
CA VAL A 254 -29.86 -11.49 1.92
C VAL A 254 -29.66 -12.79 1.14
N VAL A 255 -30.18 -13.92 1.62
CA VAL A 255 -30.15 -15.23 0.93
C VAL A 255 -30.84 -15.15 -0.43
N GLU A 256 -31.97 -14.45 -0.52
CA GLU A 256 -32.68 -14.29 -1.79
C GLU A 256 -31.85 -13.44 -2.80
N LEU A 257 -31.19 -12.38 -2.34
CA LEU A 257 -30.28 -11.60 -3.20
C LEU A 257 -29.09 -12.42 -3.68
N ILE A 258 -28.55 -13.31 -2.84
CA ILE A 258 -27.49 -14.25 -3.25
C ILE A 258 -28.01 -15.18 -4.35
N ARG A 259 -29.21 -15.74 -4.21
CA ARG A 259 -29.83 -16.62 -5.21
C ARG A 259 -30.04 -15.91 -6.54
N ILE A 260 -30.52 -14.66 -6.50
CA ILE A 260 -30.68 -13.82 -7.70
C ILE A 260 -29.34 -13.57 -8.37
N ALA A 261 -28.32 -13.15 -7.58
CA ALA A 261 -26.99 -12.86 -8.11
C ALA A 261 -26.30 -14.10 -8.71
N VAL A 262 -26.49 -15.25 -8.08
CA VAL A 262 -25.94 -16.52 -8.56
C VAL A 262 -26.73 -17.08 -9.75
N GLY A 263 -28.03 -16.83 -9.83
CA GLY A 263 -28.91 -17.42 -10.84
C GLY A 263 -29.45 -18.81 -10.45
N ARG A 264 -29.44 -19.13 -9.16
CA ARG A 264 -29.84 -20.44 -8.61
C ARG A 264 -30.89 -20.26 -7.50
N PRO A 265 -32.21 -20.31 -7.82
CA PRO A 265 -33.28 -20.12 -6.83
C PRO A 265 -33.31 -21.17 -5.70
N ASP A 266 -32.78 -22.35 -5.96
CA ASP A 266 -32.73 -23.51 -5.04
C ASP A 266 -31.42 -23.58 -4.23
N LEU A 267 -30.47 -22.67 -4.46
CA LEU A 267 -29.15 -22.69 -3.83
C LEU A 267 -29.24 -22.74 -2.30
N LYS A 268 -28.53 -23.67 -1.69
CA LYS A 268 -28.33 -23.72 -0.25
C LYS A 268 -27.22 -22.77 0.15
N VAL A 269 -27.58 -21.80 0.95
CA VAL A 269 -26.67 -20.73 1.41
C VAL A 269 -26.52 -20.81 2.92
N GLU A 270 -25.28 -20.86 3.40
CA GLU A 270 -24.91 -20.65 4.80
C GLU A 270 -24.28 -19.25 4.93
N LEU A 271 -24.93 -18.33 5.63
CA LEU A 271 -24.39 -17.01 5.89
C LEU A 271 -23.28 -17.11 6.94
N CYS A 272 -22.05 -16.77 6.59
CA CYS A 272 -20.90 -16.76 7.49
C CYS A 272 -20.74 -15.40 8.18
N ASN A 273 -20.90 -14.30 7.45
CA ASN A 273 -20.82 -12.95 7.99
C ASN A 273 -21.56 -11.95 7.08
N VAL A 274 -22.57 -11.27 7.65
CA VAL A 274 -23.19 -10.11 7.01
C VAL A 274 -22.49 -8.86 7.54
N GLY A 275 -21.55 -8.35 6.75
CA GLY A 275 -20.71 -7.22 7.14
C GLY A 275 -21.46 -5.89 7.20
N SER A 276 -20.80 -4.88 7.75
CA SER A 276 -21.28 -3.51 7.70
C SER A 276 -21.18 -2.94 6.27
N THR A 277 -22.03 -1.98 5.98
CA THR A 277 -21.92 -1.18 4.75
C THR A 277 -20.66 -0.31 4.78
N TRP A 278 -20.10 -0.09 3.59
CA TRP A 278 -19.03 0.87 3.37
C TRP A 278 -19.35 1.77 2.18
N GLU A 279 -18.83 2.97 2.22
CA GLU A 279 -19.06 3.99 1.20
C GLU A 279 -18.10 3.79 0.02
N VAL A 280 -18.60 3.79 -1.19
CA VAL A 280 -17.80 3.94 -2.42
C VAL A 280 -17.70 5.43 -2.71
N ALA A 281 -16.50 5.98 -2.66
CA ALA A 281 -16.28 7.41 -2.82
C ALA A 281 -14.96 7.70 -3.53
N HIS A 282 -14.87 8.90 -4.09
CA HIS A 282 -13.62 9.51 -4.51
C HIS A 282 -13.38 10.74 -3.61
N ARG A 283 -12.45 10.60 -2.67
CA ARG A 283 -12.17 11.62 -1.66
C ARG A 283 -10.71 11.57 -1.25
N VAL A 284 -10.01 12.68 -1.36
CA VAL A 284 -8.59 12.80 -1.00
C VAL A 284 -8.43 13.90 0.03
N ALA A 285 -7.63 13.67 1.06
CA ALA A 285 -7.33 14.66 2.08
C ALA A 285 -6.54 15.84 1.48
N ASP A 286 -6.87 17.07 1.90
CA ASP A 286 -6.24 18.29 1.40
C ASP A 286 -4.74 18.32 1.72
N ARG A 287 -4.33 17.58 2.74
CA ARG A 287 -2.94 17.32 3.13
C ARG A 287 -2.81 16.01 3.87
N PHE A 288 -1.69 15.32 3.70
CA PHE A 288 -1.41 14.05 4.38
C PHE A 288 -0.64 14.24 5.69
N SER A 289 -0.23 15.47 5.99
CA SER A 289 0.47 15.84 7.22
C SER A 289 -0.14 17.09 7.84
N ALA A 290 -0.37 17.09 9.15
CA ALA A 290 -0.83 18.22 9.93
C ALA A 290 -0.08 18.28 11.26
N GLY A 291 1.04 19.01 11.28
CA GLY A 291 1.97 19.03 12.41
C GLY A 291 2.57 17.63 12.65
N ARG A 292 2.25 17.02 13.78
CA ARG A 292 2.74 15.68 14.18
C ARG A 292 1.79 14.54 13.87
N VAL A 293 0.72 14.81 13.12
CA VAL A 293 -0.27 13.83 12.67
C VAL A 293 -0.09 13.60 11.18
N HIS A 294 0.08 12.33 10.78
CA HIS A 294 0.26 11.91 9.39
C HIS A 294 -0.83 10.91 9.00
N LEU A 295 -1.44 11.08 7.84
CA LEU A 295 -2.53 10.23 7.34
C LEU A 295 -1.98 9.23 6.34
N VAL A 296 -2.52 7.99 6.36
CA VAL A 296 -2.20 6.91 5.43
C VAL A 296 -3.45 6.09 5.07
N GLY A 297 -3.48 5.54 3.88
CA GLY A 297 -4.57 4.70 3.38
C GLY A 297 -5.90 5.44 3.28
N ASP A 298 -7.01 4.75 3.57
CA ASP A 298 -8.36 5.30 3.40
C ASP A 298 -8.62 6.55 4.28
N ALA A 299 -7.84 6.80 5.32
CA ALA A 299 -7.88 8.04 6.07
C ALA A 299 -7.34 9.25 5.28
N ALA A 300 -6.46 8.98 4.30
CA ALA A 300 -5.88 9.97 3.41
C ALA A 300 -6.59 10.02 2.05
N HIS A 301 -7.02 8.87 1.51
CA HIS A 301 -7.66 8.77 0.20
C HIS A 301 -8.64 7.60 0.13
N LEU A 302 -9.88 7.92 -0.23
CA LEU A 302 -10.92 6.98 -0.58
C LEU A 302 -11.09 6.95 -2.10
N MET A 303 -11.18 5.74 -2.67
CA MET A 303 -11.32 5.55 -4.10
C MET A 303 -12.29 4.42 -4.43
N PRO A 304 -12.96 4.44 -5.59
CA PRO A 304 -13.75 3.30 -6.06
C PRO A 304 -12.89 2.03 -6.15
N PRO A 305 -13.43 0.84 -5.87
CA PRO A 305 -12.65 -0.41 -5.84
C PRO A 305 -12.32 -0.98 -7.22
N THR A 306 -12.63 -0.28 -8.29
CA THR A 306 -12.70 -0.74 -9.68
C THR A 306 -11.39 -1.14 -10.35
N GLY A 307 -10.26 -0.98 -9.70
CA GLY A 307 -8.95 -1.47 -10.18
C GLY A 307 -8.12 -2.11 -9.06
N GLY A 308 -8.69 -2.29 -7.87
CA GLY A 308 -8.03 -2.98 -6.76
C GLY A 308 -6.80 -2.27 -6.19
N GLN A 309 -6.64 -0.96 -6.41
CA GLN A 309 -5.44 -0.24 -6.01
C GLN A 309 -5.48 0.34 -4.59
N GLY A 310 -6.65 0.48 -3.96
CA GLY A 310 -6.78 1.10 -2.64
C GLY A 310 -5.90 0.45 -1.57
N GLY A 311 -5.91 -0.88 -1.47
CA GLY A 311 -5.06 -1.61 -0.53
C GLY A 311 -3.56 -1.48 -0.85
N ASN A 312 -3.19 -1.48 -2.13
CA ASN A 312 -1.79 -1.31 -2.56
C ASN A 312 -1.27 0.10 -2.22
N THR A 313 -2.04 1.14 -2.54
CA THR A 313 -1.68 2.53 -2.21
C THR A 313 -1.56 2.71 -0.69
N ALA A 314 -2.49 2.12 0.08
CA ALA A 314 -2.48 2.16 1.54
C ALA A 314 -1.20 1.53 2.14
N MET A 315 -0.74 0.39 1.61
CA MET A 315 0.51 -0.25 2.03
C MET A 315 1.74 0.56 1.63
N LEU A 316 1.74 1.15 0.43
CA LEU A 316 2.82 2.02 -0.03
C LEU A 316 2.94 3.28 0.82
N ASP A 317 1.83 3.94 1.19
CA ASP A 317 1.85 5.09 2.11
C ASP A 317 2.57 4.75 3.41
N GLY A 318 2.20 3.62 4.03
CA GLY A 318 2.80 3.16 5.27
C GLY A 318 4.30 2.88 5.15
N MET A 319 4.71 2.24 4.07
CA MET A 319 6.13 1.94 3.78
C MET A 319 6.94 3.23 3.57
N HIS A 320 6.43 4.16 2.74
CA HIS A 320 7.11 5.42 2.44
C HIS A 320 7.19 6.37 3.65
N LEU A 321 6.19 6.35 4.55
CA LEU A 321 6.19 7.17 5.76
C LEU A 321 7.12 6.59 6.84
N ALA A 322 7.15 5.27 7.00
CA ALA A 322 7.80 4.61 8.14
C ALA A 322 9.28 4.92 8.27
N TRP A 323 10.06 4.89 7.17
CA TRP A 323 11.50 5.19 7.24
C TRP A 323 11.78 6.66 7.60
N LYS A 324 10.91 7.58 7.13
CA LYS A 324 11.01 9.02 7.43
C LYS A 324 10.76 9.28 8.91
N LEU A 325 9.67 8.71 9.46
CA LEU A 325 9.40 8.77 10.88
C LEU A 325 10.54 8.14 11.70
N ALA A 326 11.04 6.97 11.28
CA ALA A 326 12.14 6.31 11.98
C ALA A 326 13.40 7.16 11.99
N ALA A 327 13.78 7.76 10.87
CA ALA A 327 14.96 8.63 10.77
C ALA A 327 14.83 9.86 11.68
N VAL A 328 13.66 10.51 11.70
CA VAL A 328 13.43 11.67 12.57
C VAL A 328 13.40 11.29 14.05
N VAL A 329 12.71 10.20 14.40
CA VAL A 329 12.62 9.73 15.81
C VAL A 329 13.98 9.33 16.37
N ARG A 330 14.86 8.73 15.56
CA ARG A 330 16.23 8.38 15.97
C ARG A 330 17.20 9.59 16.01
N GLY A 331 16.79 10.74 15.44
CA GLY A 331 17.66 11.90 15.30
C GLY A 331 18.63 11.80 14.11
N ASP A 332 18.43 10.84 13.22
CA ASP A 332 19.19 10.71 11.97
C ASP A 332 18.84 11.79 10.97
N ALA A 333 17.61 12.34 11.05
CA ALA A 333 17.10 13.39 10.19
C ALA A 333 16.39 14.50 10.97
N GLY A 334 16.33 15.69 10.38
CA GLY A 334 15.52 16.79 10.88
C GLY A 334 14.02 16.60 10.59
N PRO A 335 13.14 17.30 11.34
CA PRO A 335 11.69 17.09 11.27
C PRO A 335 11.07 17.45 9.92
N ALA A 336 11.68 18.37 9.15
CA ALA A 336 11.14 18.74 7.86
C ALA A 336 11.30 17.66 6.77
N LEU A 337 12.02 16.55 7.05
CA LEU A 337 11.94 15.36 6.21
C LEU A 337 10.50 14.85 6.08
N LEU A 338 9.68 15.00 7.13
CA LEU A 338 8.30 14.53 7.15
C LEU A 338 7.37 15.32 6.22
N ASP A 339 7.72 16.56 5.84
CA ASP A 339 6.98 17.32 4.84
C ASP A 339 6.98 16.63 3.47
N SER A 340 8.00 15.79 3.22
CA SER A 340 8.06 14.99 1.99
C SER A 340 6.99 13.89 1.92
N HIS A 341 6.33 13.53 3.03
CA HIS A 341 5.20 12.60 2.99
C HIS A 341 4.03 13.19 2.21
N ASP A 342 3.63 14.40 2.55
CA ASP A 342 2.56 15.10 1.82
C ASP A 342 2.95 15.39 0.37
N ALA A 343 4.16 15.91 0.15
CA ALA A 343 4.64 16.27 -1.18
C ALA A 343 4.72 15.08 -2.14
N GLU A 344 5.01 13.88 -1.64
CA GLU A 344 5.18 12.66 -2.44
C GLU A 344 3.90 11.83 -2.51
N GLN A 345 3.24 11.56 -1.37
CA GLN A 345 2.14 10.58 -1.33
C GLN A 345 0.78 11.19 -1.67
N ARG A 346 0.53 12.47 -1.38
CA ARG A 346 -0.75 13.08 -1.72
C ARG A 346 -1.00 13.16 -3.24
N PRO A 347 -0.05 13.64 -4.09
CA PRO A 347 -0.26 13.63 -5.55
C PRO A 347 -0.40 12.20 -6.11
N TYR A 348 0.33 11.23 -5.57
CA TYR A 348 0.19 9.83 -5.94
C TYR A 348 -1.19 9.28 -5.57
N GLY A 349 -1.62 9.48 -4.32
CA GLY A 349 -2.95 9.08 -3.85
C GLY A 349 -4.08 9.71 -4.67
N GLN A 350 -3.95 11.00 -5.04
CA GLN A 350 -4.89 11.68 -5.95
C GLN A 350 -4.93 10.99 -7.31
N THR A 351 -3.78 10.76 -7.94
CA THR A 351 -3.73 10.13 -9.28
C THR A 351 -4.31 8.71 -9.27
N ILE A 352 -4.03 7.93 -8.23
CA ILE A 352 -4.59 6.57 -8.13
C ILE A 352 -6.09 6.62 -7.87
N ALA A 353 -6.58 7.56 -7.06
CA ALA A 353 -8.02 7.75 -6.85
C ALA A 353 -8.73 8.14 -8.17
N ASP A 354 -8.14 9.07 -8.92
CA ASP A 354 -8.62 9.47 -10.25
C ASP A 354 -8.63 8.29 -11.22
N TRP A 355 -7.58 7.47 -11.23
CA TRP A 355 -7.52 6.27 -12.06
C TRP A 355 -8.63 5.27 -11.73
N GLN A 356 -8.90 5.03 -10.43
CA GLN A 356 -9.99 4.14 -10.03
C GLN A 356 -11.36 4.73 -10.40
N TYR A 357 -11.50 6.05 -10.35
CA TYR A 357 -12.71 6.75 -10.79
C TYR A 357 -12.93 6.59 -12.31
N VAL A 358 -11.89 6.74 -13.13
CA VAL A 358 -11.95 6.49 -14.58
C VAL A 358 -12.35 5.04 -14.86
N ASN A 359 -11.69 4.07 -14.20
CA ASN A 359 -12.00 2.65 -14.36
C ASN A 359 -13.47 2.31 -14.01
N MET A 360 -14.08 3.03 -13.08
CA MET A 360 -15.50 2.82 -12.73
C MET A 360 -16.41 3.03 -13.93
N PHE A 361 -16.16 4.08 -14.71
CA PHE A 361 -16.97 4.33 -15.92
C PHE A 361 -16.54 3.40 -17.06
N GLU A 362 -15.27 3.25 -17.34
CA GLU A 362 -14.81 2.42 -18.45
C GLU A 362 -15.25 0.95 -18.33
N ARG A 363 -15.31 0.43 -17.11
CA ARG A 363 -15.65 -0.99 -16.86
C ARG A 363 -17.11 -1.24 -16.55
N LEU A 364 -17.77 -0.33 -15.80
CA LEU A 364 -19.09 -0.62 -15.24
C LEU A 364 -20.20 0.27 -15.81
N GLN A 365 -19.90 1.48 -16.24
CA GLN A 365 -20.89 2.48 -16.63
C GLN A 365 -20.46 3.28 -17.87
N PRO A 366 -20.09 2.63 -18.99
CA PRO A 366 -19.53 3.33 -20.16
C PRO A 366 -20.50 4.39 -20.75
N ASP A 367 -21.80 4.13 -20.67
CA ASP A 367 -22.85 5.03 -21.17
C ASP A 367 -23.08 6.26 -20.26
N GLN A 368 -22.51 6.27 -19.04
CA GLN A 368 -22.64 7.36 -18.06
C GLN A 368 -21.33 8.13 -17.87
N ARG A 369 -20.38 7.95 -18.80
CA ARG A 369 -19.05 8.56 -18.71
C ARG A 369 -19.16 10.09 -18.71
N PRO A 370 -18.61 10.78 -17.65
CA PRO A 370 -18.56 12.24 -17.63
C PRO A 370 -17.58 12.80 -18.68
N ASP A 371 -17.86 14.00 -19.16
CA ASP A 371 -16.97 14.70 -20.11
C ASP A 371 -15.69 15.21 -19.46
N ASP A 372 -15.65 15.34 -18.12
CA ASP A 372 -14.56 15.90 -17.32
C ASP A 372 -13.72 14.83 -16.59
N LEU A 373 -13.58 13.64 -17.18
CA LEU A 373 -12.70 12.62 -16.62
C LEU A 373 -11.24 13.11 -16.56
N PRO A 374 -10.53 12.86 -15.47
CA PRO A 374 -9.11 13.21 -15.36
C PRO A 374 -8.25 12.37 -16.29
N GLU A 375 -7.12 12.93 -16.72
CA GLU A 375 -6.07 12.16 -17.37
C GLU A 375 -5.39 11.26 -16.35
N VAL A 376 -5.15 10.01 -16.72
CA VAL A 376 -4.53 9.01 -15.86
C VAL A 376 -3.38 8.31 -16.59
N PRO A 377 -2.34 7.84 -15.88
CA PRO A 377 -1.25 7.11 -16.50
C PRO A 377 -1.72 5.76 -17.05
N ASP A 378 -0.98 5.21 -18.00
CA ASP A 378 -1.17 3.81 -18.35
C ASP A 378 -0.90 2.89 -17.15
N PRO A 379 -1.44 1.65 -17.14
CA PRO A 379 -1.34 0.76 -15.98
C PRO A 379 0.10 0.46 -15.52
N VAL A 380 1.05 0.33 -16.46
CA VAL A 380 2.46 0.05 -16.13
C VAL A 380 3.12 1.27 -15.50
N GLN A 381 2.88 2.46 -16.05
CA GLN A 381 3.33 3.72 -15.46
C GLN A 381 2.70 3.97 -14.09
N GLY A 382 1.41 3.69 -13.93
CA GLY A 382 0.70 3.82 -12.65
C GLY A 382 1.29 2.94 -11.55
N LEU A 383 1.77 1.74 -11.88
CA LEU A 383 2.35 0.79 -10.93
C LEU A 383 3.84 1.03 -10.66
N PHE A 384 4.63 1.40 -11.67
CA PHE A 384 6.09 1.43 -11.58
C PHE A 384 6.72 2.79 -11.87
N GLY A 385 5.99 3.70 -12.49
CA GLY A 385 6.54 4.91 -13.09
C GLY A 385 6.35 6.17 -12.26
N TYR A 386 5.77 6.12 -11.06
CA TYR A 386 5.60 7.33 -10.27
C TYR A 386 6.96 7.94 -9.89
N ARG A 387 7.17 9.21 -10.28
CA ARG A 387 8.35 10.01 -9.96
C ARG A 387 8.00 11.04 -8.90
N MET A 388 8.64 10.92 -7.76
CA MET A 388 8.47 11.80 -6.61
C MET A 388 9.24 13.11 -6.81
N ALA A 389 8.65 14.20 -6.33
CA ALA A 389 9.29 15.50 -6.26
C ALA A 389 9.12 16.07 -4.84
N SER A 390 10.22 16.17 -4.11
CA SER A 390 10.24 16.69 -2.74
C SER A 390 11.65 17.12 -2.33
N ARG A 391 11.79 17.68 -1.13
CA ARG A 391 13.10 17.95 -0.54
C ARG A 391 13.96 16.69 -0.33
N ALA A 392 13.34 15.52 -0.20
CA ALA A 392 14.02 14.23 -0.04
C ALA A 392 14.50 13.63 -1.38
N VAL A 393 14.51 14.43 -2.45
CA VAL A 393 15.04 14.12 -3.79
C VAL A 393 15.96 15.24 -4.23
N VAL A 394 17.20 14.92 -4.61
CA VAL A 394 18.20 15.91 -5.01
C VAL A 394 18.60 15.69 -6.47
N GLY A 395 18.49 16.75 -7.29
CA GLY A 395 18.79 16.69 -8.73
C GLY A 395 17.67 16.01 -9.55
N GLY A 396 16.48 15.84 -8.97
CA GLY A 396 15.28 15.41 -9.66
C GLY A 396 14.52 16.53 -10.37
N ALA A 397 13.32 16.24 -10.85
CA ALA A 397 12.41 17.24 -11.36
C ALA A 397 11.74 18.02 -10.23
N ASP A 398 11.31 19.24 -10.52
CA ASP A 398 10.64 20.10 -9.53
C ASP A 398 9.19 19.68 -9.26
N GLU A 399 8.59 18.89 -10.18
CA GLU A 399 7.23 18.41 -10.09
C GLU A 399 7.18 16.88 -10.18
N TYR A 400 6.17 16.27 -9.54
CA TYR A 400 5.88 14.86 -9.69
C TYR A 400 5.47 14.51 -11.14
N GLY A 401 5.49 13.25 -11.48
CA GLY A 401 5.10 12.79 -12.80
C GLY A 401 5.20 11.27 -12.93
N PHE A 402 5.06 10.77 -14.15
CA PHE A 402 5.15 9.35 -14.45
C PHE A 402 6.25 9.08 -15.48
N GLU A 403 7.23 8.28 -15.08
CA GLU A 403 8.37 7.87 -15.88
C GLU A 403 8.83 6.49 -15.39
N LEU A 404 8.97 5.52 -16.28
CA LEU A 404 9.49 4.21 -15.91
C LEU A 404 10.88 4.34 -15.26
N PRO A 405 11.28 3.38 -14.39
CA PRO A 405 12.55 3.45 -13.67
C PRO A 405 13.75 3.62 -14.59
N THR A 406 14.47 4.73 -14.46
CA THR A 406 15.66 5.11 -15.29
C THR A 406 16.86 5.52 -14.44
N GLY A 407 16.81 5.27 -13.13
CA GLY A 407 17.85 5.72 -12.20
C GLY A 407 17.91 7.24 -12.00
N ARG A 408 16.96 8.02 -12.53
CA ARG A 408 16.86 9.47 -12.25
C ARG A 408 16.37 9.70 -10.83
N PRO A 409 16.86 10.73 -10.13
CA PRO A 409 16.35 11.08 -8.80
C PRO A 409 14.83 11.31 -8.81
N GLY A 410 14.16 10.76 -7.79
CA GLY A 410 12.71 10.75 -7.65
C GLY A 410 12.03 9.52 -8.27
N THR A 411 12.67 8.79 -9.19
CA THR A 411 12.11 7.55 -9.72
C THR A 411 12.38 6.37 -8.80
N ARG A 412 11.57 5.35 -8.90
CA ARG A 412 11.85 4.05 -8.33
C ARG A 412 13.19 3.53 -8.89
N ALA A 413 14.08 3.03 -8.03
CA ALA A 413 15.35 2.48 -8.48
C ALA A 413 15.12 1.25 -9.38
N PRO A 414 15.80 1.16 -10.55
CA PRO A 414 15.64 0.08 -11.50
C PRO A 414 15.90 -1.31 -10.91
N HIS A 415 15.18 -2.31 -11.43
CA HIS A 415 15.51 -3.71 -11.26
C HIS A 415 16.65 -4.10 -12.19
N VAL A 416 17.73 -4.63 -11.64
CA VAL A 416 18.84 -5.24 -12.38
C VAL A 416 19.16 -6.57 -11.71
N VAL A 417 19.34 -7.61 -12.51
CA VAL A 417 19.76 -8.93 -12.01
C VAL A 417 21.25 -8.89 -11.70
N LEU A 418 21.61 -9.33 -10.50
CA LEU A 418 22.97 -9.37 -10.00
C LEU A 418 23.30 -10.76 -9.44
N HIS A 419 24.58 -11.06 -9.37
CA HIS A 419 25.09 -12.28 -8.72
C HIS A 419 25.97 -11.92 -7.53
N ARG A 420 25.77 -12.64 -6.40
CA ARG A 420 26.66 -12.69 -5.27
C ARG A 420 27.22 -14.11 -5.17
N GLY A 421 28.35 -14.37 -5.84
CA GLY A 421 28.82 -15.71 -6.07
C GLY A 421 27.82 -16.54 -6.86
N ALA A 422 27.25 -17.59 -6.27
CA ALA A 422 26.21 -18.43 -6.91
C ALA A 422 24.77 -17.95 -6.63
N GLU A 423 24.59 -16.96 -5.78
CA GLU A 423 23.29 -16.40 -5.42
C GLU A 423 22.83 -15.40 -6.48
N LEU A 424 21.63 -15.60 -7.02
CA LEU A 424 20.96 -14.65 -7.91
C LEU A 424 20.10 -13.69 -7.07
N LEU A 425 20.27 -12.40 -7.27
CA LEU A 425 19.48 -11.36 -6.58
C LEU A 425 19.18 -10.20 -7.52
N SER A 426 18.28 -9.33 -7.08
CA SER A 426 17.99 -8.05 -7.73
C SER A 426 18.63 -6.91 -6.99
N THR A 427 18.94 -5.81 -7.68
CA THR A 427 19.20 -4.53 -7.02
C THR A 427 18.09 -4.17 -6.02
N ARG A 428 16.84 -4.56 -6.29
CA ARG A 428 15.69 -4.32 -5.40
C ARG A 428 15.79 -5.04 -4.06
N ASP A 429 16.49 -6.16 -4.00
CA ASP A 429 16.71 -6.93 -2.75
C ASP A 429 17.72 -6.26 -1.81
N LEU A 430 18.44 -5.24 -2.29
CA LEU A 430 19.39 -4.46 -1.50
C LEU A 430 18.74 -3.31 -0.71
N PHE A 431 17.49 -2.97 -1.03
CA PHE A 431 16.81 -1.79 -0.48
C PHE A 431 15.89 -2.14 0.71
N PHE A 432 15.11 -1.17 1.16
CA PHE A 432 14.07 -1.24 2.20
C PHE A 432 14.55 -1.41 3.66
N ALA A 433 15.86 -1.64 3.89
CA ALA A 433 16.43 -1.72 5.25
C ALA A 433 17.14 -0.43 5.69
N GLY A 434 17.60 0.38 4.75
CA GLY A 434 18.36 1.61 4.99
C GLY A 434 18.75 2.30 3.70
N PHE A 435 19.58 3.34 3.80
CA PHE A 435 20.19 3.97 2.63
C PHE A 435 21.18 3.04 1.96
N VAL A 436 21.22 3.07 0.62
CA VAL A 436 22.13 2.25 -0.18
C VAL A 436 22.83 3.12 -1.22
N LEU A 437 24.17 3.01 -1.29
CA LEU A 437 24.96 3.58 -2.37
C LEU A 437 25.37 2.45 -3.33
N LEU A 438 25.01 2.58 -4.60
CA LEU A 438 25.44 1.68 -5.68
C LEU A 438 26.43 2.38 -6.57
N THR A 439 27.54 1.74 -6.89
CA THR A 439 28.58 2.26 -7.79
C THR A 439 29.45 1.13 -8.32
N GLU A 440 30.16 1.36 -9.40
CA GLU A 440 31.27 0.50 -9.86
C GLU A 440 32.63 1.08 -9.45
N ASP A 441 32.69 2.39 -9.20
CA ASP A 441 33.91 3.11 -8.83
C ASP A 441 34.27 2.95 -7.36
N PRO A 442 35.48 2.40 -7.02
CA PRO A 442 35.95 2.28 -5.65
C PRO A 442 36.04 3.63 -4.93
N ALA A 443 36.31 4.73 -5.64
CA ALA A 443 36.41 6.05 -5.02
C ALA A 443 35.05 6.54 -4.47
N TRP A 444 33.94 6.24 -5.14
CA TRP A 444 32.59 6.50 -4.62
C TRP A 444 32.24 5.58 -3.43
N ALA A 445 32.70 4.34 -3.44
CA ALA A 445 32.50 3.44 -2.29
C ALA A 445 33.19 3.98 -1.04
N ASP A 446 34.46 4.41 -1.17
CA ASP A 446 35.21 5.03 -0.09
C ASP A 446 34.61 6.37 0.37
N ALA A 447 34.11 7.18 -0.57
CA ALA A 447 33.42 8.43 -0.27
C ALA A 447 32.13 8.18 0.52
N GLY A 448 31.32 7.19 0.10
CA GLY A 448 30.09 6.80 0.79
C GLY A 448 30.33 6.40 2.24
N GLN A 449 31.32 5.56 2.49
CA GLN A 449 31.66 5.12 3.84
C GLN A 449 32.12 6.29 4.74
N ARG A 450 32.93 7.22 4.20
CA ARG A 450 33.37 8.41 4.95
C ARG A 450 32.22 9.33 5.29
N VAL A 451 31.38 9.67 4.31
CA VAL A 451 30.23 10.55 4.53
C VAL A 451 29.23 9.91 5.52
N ALA A 452 28.99 8.60 5.42
CA ALA A 452 28.15 7.88 6.37
C ALA A 452 28.69 7.99 7.82
N ALA A 453 29.98 7.82 8.00
CA ALA A 453 30.64 7.94 9.32
C ALA A 453 30.56 9.37 9.86
N GLU A 454 30.75 10.40 9.03
CA GLU A 454 30.67 11.82 9.40
C GLU A 454 29.22 12.23 9.76
N LEU A 455 28.22 11.70 9.05
CA LEU A 455 26.82 11.94 9.34
C LEU A 455 26.32 11.13 10.53
N GLY A 456 26.97 10.02 10.86
CA GLY A 456 26.49 9.06 11.85
C GLY A 456 25.21 8.33 11.41
N VAL A 457 24.96 8.23 10.10
CA VAL A 457 23.78 7.57 9.52
C VAL A 457 24.22 6.31 8.78
N PRO A 458 23.63 5.14 9.04
CA PRO A 458 23.98 3.90 8.37
C PRO A 458 23.80 3.96 6.84
N LEU A 459 24.80 3.45 6.10
CA LEU A 459 24.79 3.33 4.65
C LEU A 459 25.31 1.94 4.26
N ALA A 460 24.53 1.20 3.49
CA ALA A 460 25.05 0.05 2.78
C ALA A 460 25.70 0.51 1.47
N VAL A 461 26.95 0.15 1.27
CA VAL A 461 27.68 0.48 0.05
C VAL A 461 27.92 -0.82 -0.72
N HIS A 462 27.41 -0.88 -1.96
CA HIS A 462 27.61 -2.02 -2.83
C HIS A 462 28.37 -1.62 -4.09
N ARG A 463 29.48 -2.32 -4.35
CA ARG A 463 30.27 -2.11 -5.55
C ARG A 463 29.97 -3.20 -6.57
N ILE A 464 29.32 -2.77 -7.65
CA ILE A 464 29.03 -3.64 -8.82
C ILE A 464 30.35 -3.89 -9.54
N GLY A 465 30.61 -5.14 -9.93
CA GLY A 465 31.90 -5.59 -10.48
C GLY A 465 32.90 -6.01 -9.41
N ALA A 466 32.50 -6.04 -8.13
CA ALA A 466 33.32 -6.57 -7.03
C ALA A 466 32.59 -7.71 -6.29
N GLU A 467 31.93 -7.41 -5.15
CA GLU A 467 31.14 -8.41 -4.42
C GLU A 467 29.80 -8.77 -5.11
N LEU A 468 29.32 -7.89 -5.97
CA LEU A 468 28.15 -8.11 -6.83
C LEU A 468 28.57 -8.00 -8.29
N THR A 469 28.20 -8.97 -9.13
CA THR A 469 28.45 -8.92 -10.57
C THR A 469 27.18 -8.71 -11.36
N ASP A 470 27.28 -7.94 -12.43
CA ASP A 470 26.25 -7.69 -13.45
C ASP A 470 26.69 -8.38 -14.74
N ASP A 471 26.33 -9.65 -14.88
CA ASP A 471 26.79 -10.47 -16.00
C ASP A 471 26.20 -10.01 -17.35
N ASP A 472 25.03 -9.37 -17.33
CA ASP A 472 24.37 -8.82 -18.52
C ASP A 472 24.86 -7.41 -18.90
N GLY A 473 25.62 -6.74 -18.03
CA GLY A 473 26.14 -5.39 -18.25
C GLY A 473 25.09 -4.30 -18.34
N THR A 474 23.94 -4.51 -17.68
CA THR A 474 22.76 -3.62 -17.78
C THR A 474 22.69 -2.56 -16.67
N PHE A 475 23.50 -2.69 -15.61
CA PHE A 475 23.46 -1.80 -14.44
C PHE A 475 23.63 -0.32 -14.83
N ARG A 476 24.69 -0.01 -15.57
CA ARG A 476 24.97 1.39 -15.97
C ARG A 476 23.86 1.99 -16.80
N SER A 477 23.39 1.27 -17.81
CA SER A 477 22.34 1.76 -18.71
C SER A 477 21.02 1.93 -17.97
N SER A 478 20.66 1.00 -17.09
CA SER A 478 19.43 1.05 -16.30
C SER A 478 19.42 2.22 -15.29
N TYR A 479 20.57 2.50 -14.67
CA TYR A 479 20.71 3.60 -13.72
C TYR A 479 21.16 4.92 -14.35
N GLY A 480 21.43 4.94 -15.66
CA GLY A 480 21.92 6.12 -16.37
C GLY A 480 23.24 6.64 -15.81
N LEU A 481 24.16 5.73 -15.47
CA LEU A 481 25.49 6.03 -14.91
C LEU A 481 26.58 5.98 -15.96
N SER A 482 27.66 6.73 -15.73
CA SER A 482 28.97 6.52 -16.33
C SER A 482 29.80 5.54 -15.49
N ASP A 483 31.01 5.19 -15.96
CA ASP A 483 31.97 4.34 -15.24
C ASP A 483 32.31 4.91 -13.85
N ASP A 484 32.36 6.23 -13.73
CA ASP A 484 32.70 6.98 -12.52
C ASP A 484 31.43 7.47 -11.78
N GLY A 485 30.29 6.85 -12.02
CA GLY A 485 29.02 7.30 -11.43
C GLY A 485 28.63 6.58 -10.15
N ALA A 486 27.69 7.20 -9.40
CA ALA A 486 27.08 6.60 -8.22
C ALA A 486 25.62 7.02 -8.05
N VAL A 487 24.85 6.19 -7.38
CA VAL A 487 23.45 6.47 -7.03
C VAL A 487 23.19 6.18 -5.55
N LEU A 488 22.58 7.15 -4.86
CA LEU A 488 22.10 7.01 -3.48
C LEU A 488 20.62 6.67 -3.52
N VAL A 489 20.27 5.49 -3.03
CA VAL A 489 18.89 5.00 -2.95
C VAL A 489 18.40 5.13 -1.51
N ARG A 490 17.20 5.68 -1.35
CA ARG A 490 16.52 5.86 -0.07
C ARG A 490 16.02 4.52 0.48
N PRO A 491 15.71 4.46 1.80
CA PRO A 491 15.17 3.25 2.41
C PRO A 491 13.85 2.72 1.84
N ASP A 492 13.13 3.50 1.05
CA ASP A 492 11.91 3.11 0.34
C ASP A 492 12.15 2.68 -1.12
N GLY A 493 13.41 2.50 -1.51
CA GLY A 493 13.78 2.05 -2.84
C GLY A 493 13.63 3.10 -3.95
N VAL A 494 13.54 4.38 -3.57
CA VAL A 494 13.52 5.53 -4.48
C VAL A 494 14.92 6.11 -4.62
N VAL A 495 15.31 6.51 -5.83
CA VAL A 495 16.58 7.18 -6.07
C VAL A 495 16.53 8.58 -5.43
N GLY A 496 17.30 8.79 -4.38
CA GLY A 496 17.38 10.07 -3.68
C GLY A 496 18.32 11.05 -4.36
N TRP A 497 19.40 10.54 -4.95
CA TRP A 497 20.42 11.34 -5.63
C TRP A 497 21.25 10.47 -6.60
N ARG A 498 21.84 11.11 -7.62
CA ARG A 498 22.71 10.45 -8.60
C ARG A 498 23.83 11.40 -9.04
N SER A 499 25.04 10.86 -9.22
CA SER A 499 26.15 11.50 -9.92
C SER A 499 26.58 10.66 -11.12
N THR A 500 26.91 11.32 -12.21
CA THR A 500 27.46 10.71 -13.44
C THR A 500 28.93 11.09 -13.65
N THR A 501 29.59 11.67 -12.64
CA THR A 501 30.97 12.17 -12.70
C THR A 501 31.82 11.48 -11.66
N ILE A 502 33.15 11.73 -11.71
CA ILE A 502 34.12 11.26 -10.74
C ILE A 502 33.71 11.54 -9.29
N ALA A 503 34.18 10.72 -8.37
CA ALA A 503 33.84 10.79 -6.97
C ALA A 503 34.20 12.15 -6.35
N ASP A 504 33.15 12.80 -5.80
CA ASP A 504 33.26 14.02 -5.00
C ASP A 504 32.47 13.82 -3.70
N PRO A 505 33.14 13.50 -2.58
CA PRO A 505 32.48 13.30 -1.31
C PRO A 505 31.64 14.50 -0.85
N ALA A 506 32.01 15.72 -1.23
CA ALA A 506 31.30 16.92 -0.82
C ALA A 506 29.91 17.03 -1.49
N THR A 507 29.79 16.57 -2.74
CA THR A 507 28.47 16.54 -3.42
C THR A 507 27.55 15.49 -2.82
N LEU A 508 28.06 14.33 -2.43
CA LEU A 508 27.29 13.28 -1.75
C LEU A 508 26.86 13.76 -0.35
N ASP A 509 27.77 14.36 0.42
CA ASP A 509 27.47 14.88 1.76
C ASP A 509 26.36 15.95 1.68
N ALA A 510 26.50 16.94 0.80
CA ALA A 510 25.52 17.99 0.61
C ALA A 510 24.14 17.43 0.20
N ALA A 511 24.12 16.47 -0.73
CA ALA A 511 22.88 15.84 -1.17
C ALA A 511 22.21 15.03 -0.05
N TRP A 512 23.00 14.24 0.68
CA TRP A 512 22.43 13.40 1.74
C TRP A 512 21.97 14.22 2.94
N ARG A 513 22.72 15.29 3.35
CA ARG A 513 22.25 16.26 4.36
C ARG A 513 20.94 16.91 3.95
N ARG A 514 20.80 17.31 2.69
CA ARG A 514 19.54 17.89 2.19
C ARG A 514 18.39 16.90 2.29
N ILE A 515 18.60 15.62 1.93
CA ILE A 515 17.59 14.56 2.05
C ILE A 515 17.18 14.40 3.52
N LEU A 516 18.15 14.42 4.44
CA LEU A 516 17.95 14.23 5.87
C LEU A 516 17.50 15.49 6.62
N ASP A 517 17.38 16.64 5.97
CA ASP A 517 17.07 17.91 6.65
C ASP A 517 18.12 18.29 7.72
N ARG A 518 19.43 18.17 7.39
CA ARG A 518 20.57 18.40 8.32
C ARG A 518 21.54 19.43 7.79
#